data_2486c60a11b1c37d5a1ac4f35746255e
#
_entry.id   2486c60a11b1c37d5a1ac4f35746255e
#
_cell.length_a   1.000
_cell.length_b   1.000
_cell.length_c   1.000
_cell.angle_alpha   90.00
_cell.angle_beta   90.00
_cell.angle_gamma   90.00
#
_symmetry.space_group_name_H-M   'P 1'
#
loop_
_entity.id
_entity.type
_entity.pdbx_description
1 polymer ?
#
loop_
_entity_poly.entity_id
_entity_poly.type
_entity_poly.pdbx_seq_one_letter_code
_entity_poly.pdbx_strand_id
1 'polypeptide(L)'
;TVTNPEQYEEYKRWSTAAIQVHGAEVLVRGGRVEVLEGDWSPGRTVVLRFPSFEAARAFHDSPEYRRAREARAGAAIMRMVCVEGI
;
A
#
# COMPACT_ATOMS: atom_id res chain seq x y z
N THR A 1 9.90 1.30 -5.10
CA THR A 1 10.52 2.11 -6.15
C THR A 1 9.55 2.30 -7.31
N VAL A 2 9.26 3.55 -7.64
CA VAL A 2 8.38 3.88 -8.77
C VAL A 2 9.21 3.99 -10.04
N THR A 3 8.86 3.19 -11.04
CA THR A 3 9.57 3.17 -12.32
C THR A 3 8.77 3.83 -13.44
N ASN A 4 7.46 4.03 -13.25
CA ASN A 4 6.59 4.71 -14.19
C ASN A 4 5.63 5.60 -13.42
N PRO A 5 5.92 6.91 -13.27
CA PRO A 5 5.10 7.79 -12.44
C PRO A 5 3.65 7.93 -12.91
N GLU A 6 3.41 7.99 -14.21
CA GLU A 6 2.05 8.14 -14.74
C GLU A 6 1.18 6.92 -14.42
N GLN A 7 1.72 5.73 -14.65
CA GLN A 7 1.03 4.49 -14.33
C GLN A 7 0.82 4.35 -12.83
N TYR A 8 1.79 4.80 -12.03
CA TYR A 8 1.67 4.75 -10.58
C TYR A 8 0.59 5.69 -10.06
N GLU A 9 0.37 6.83 -10.71
CA GLU A 9 -0.73 7.72 -10.35
C GLU A 9 -2.08 7.03 -10.56
N GLU A 10 -2.22 6.25 -11.61
CA GLU A 10 -3.42 5.46 -11.83
C GLU A 10 -3.60 4.40 -10.76
N TYR A 11 -2.52 3.72 -10.36
CA TYR A 11 -2.56 2.79 -9.23
C TYR A 11 -3.09 3.48 -7.98
N LYS A 12 -2.61 4.69 -7.67
CA LYS A 12 -3.05 5.41 -6.47
C LYS A 12 -4.55 5.70 -6.48
N ARG A 13 -5.12 5.99 -7.63
CA ARG A 13 -6.57 6.19 -7.75
C ARG A 13 -7.34 4.92 -7.40
N TRP A 14 -6.92 3.78 -7.95
CA TRP A 14 -7.56 2.50 -7.68
C TRP A 14 -7.37 2.06 -6.23
N SER A 15 -6.17 2.26 -5.68
CA SER A 15 -5.91 1.87 -4.30
C SER A 15 -6.67 2.77 -3.31
N THR A 16 -6.81 4.05 -3.59
CA THR A 16 -7.61 4.95 -2.75
C THR A 16 -9.08 4.53 -2.74
N ALA A 17 -9.63 4.16 -3.88
CA ALA A 17 -11.00 3.66 -3.95
C ALA A 17 -11.16 2.37 -3.14
N ALA A 18 -10.21 1.45 -3.25
CA ALA A 18 -10.24 0.20 -2.49
C ALA A 18 -10.18 0.46 -0.98
N ILE A 19 -9.33 1.39 -0.56
CA ILE A 19 -9.22 1.78 0.86
C ILE A 19 -10.56 2.30 1.38
N GLN A 20 -11.24 3.14 0.61
CA GLN A 20 -12.54 3.68 1.00
C GLN A 20 -13.60 2.59 1.11
N VAL A 21 -13.64 1.67 0.16
CA VAL A 21 -14.62 0.58 0.15
C VAL A 21 -14.45 -0.31 1.38
N HIS A 22 -13.22 -0.56 1.80
CA HIS A 22 -12.93 -1.47 2.92
C HIS A 22 -12.79 -0.76 4.26
N GLY A 23 -12.97 0.56 4.31
CA GLY A 23 -12.95 1.31 5.55
C GLY A 23 -11.61 1.31 6.27
N ALA A 24 -10.52 1.22 5.53
CA ALA A 24 -9.19 1.26 6.11
C ALA A 24 -8.84 2.67 6.58
N GLU A 25 -8.08 2.75 7.66
CA GLU A 25 -7.58 4.02 8.18
C GLU A 25 -6.16 4.24 7.67
N VAL A 26 -5.91 5.36 7.02
CA VAL A 26 -4.57 5.70 6.51
C VAL A 26 -3.81 6.41 7.64
N LEU A 27 -2.75 5.77 8.13
CA LEU A 27 -1.92 6.33 9.19
C LEU A 27 -0.69 7.06 8.65
N VAL A 28 -0.11 6.56 7.55
CA VAL A 28 1.04 7.18 6.90
C VAL A 28 0.83 7.09 5.39
N ARG A 29 1.05 8.19 4.71
CA ARG A 29 0.95 8.22 3.25
C ARG A 29 2.14 8.99 2.69
N GLY A 30 3.27 8.29 2.53
CA GLY A 30 4.45 8.87 1.93
C GLY A 30 5.12 9.96 2.76
N GLY A 31 5.04 9.86 4.09
CA GLY A 31 5.69 10.80 4.98
C GLY A 31 7.20 10.62 5.01
N ARG A 32 7.86 11.45 5.82
CA ARG A 32 9.30 11.40 5.97
C ARG A 32 9.73 10.08 6.58
N VAL A 33 10.78 9.48 6.03
CA VAL A 33 11.34 8.21 6.49
C VAL A 33 12.82 8.39 6.79
N GLU A 34 13.27 7.87 7.93
CA GLU A 34 14.68 7.86 8.29
C GLU A 34 15.03 6.46 8.79
N VAL A 35 16.04 5.84 8.20
CA VAL A 35 16.51 4.52 8.62
C VAL A 35 17.50 4.72 9.77
N LEU A 36 17.17 4.19 10.93
CA LEU A 36 18.01 4.32 12.12
C LEU A 36 19.01 3.19 12.25
N GLU A 37 18.69 2.01 11.74
CA GLU A 37 19.57 0.86 11.76
C GLU A 37 19.27 -0.02 10.53
N GLY A 38 20.29 -0.72 10.09
CA GLY A 38 20.12 -1.72 9.05
C GLY A 38 20.40 -1.18 7.66
N ASP A 39 20.52 -2.12 6.74
CA ASP A 39 20.89 -1.86 5.36
C ASP A 39 19.63 -1.88 4.49
N TRP A 40 18.88 -0.79 4.56
CA TRP A 40 17.58 -0.70 3.89
C TRP A 40 17.35 0.73 3.40
N SER A 41 16.89 0.85 2.16
CA SER A 41 16.56 2.16 1.56
C SER A 41 15.08 2.18 1.16
N PRO A 42 14.17 2.36 2.13
CA PRO A 42 12.76 2.43 1.79
C PRO A 42 12.46 3.69 0.99
N GLY A 43 11.64 3.54 -0.05
CA GLY A 43 11.12 4.68 -0.78
C GLY A 43 9.87 5.22 -0.09
N ARG A 44 8.81 5.44 -0.87
CA ARG A 44 7.53 5.89 -0.31
C ARG A 44 6.94 4.80 0.58
N THR A 45 6.59 5.18 1.81
CA THR A 45 6.02 4.27 2.79
C THR A 45 4.57 4.65 3.09
N VAL A 46 3.69 3.66 3.07
CA VAL A 46 2.26 3.84 3.40
C VAL A 46 1.91 2.83 4.49
N VAL A 47 1.21 3.30 5.53
CA VAL A 47 0.74 2.44 6.61
C VAL A 47 -0.77 2.59 6.73
N LEU A 48 -1.46 1.46 6.67
CA LEU A 48 -2.91 1.38 6.80
C LEU A 48 -3.28 0.55 8.02
N ARG A 49 -4.39 0.90 8.65
CA ARG A 49 -4.91 0.15 9.78
C ARG A 49 -6.28 -0.43 9.43
N PHE A 50 -6.48 -1.69 9.80
CA PHE A 50 -7.74 -2.40 9.61
C PHE A 50 -8.25 -2.90 10.96
N PRO A 51 -9.56 -3.23 11.07
CA PRO A 51 -10.12 -3.73 12.33
C PRO A 51 -9.50 -5.04 12.81
N SER A 52 -8.95 -5.84 11.90
CA SER A 52 -8.34 -7.13 12.25
C SER A 52 -7.30 -7.51 11.21
N PHE A 53 -6.47 -8.48 11.58
CA PHE A 53 -5.49 -9.07 10.67
C PHE A 53 -6.18 -9.67 9.43
N GLU A 54 -7.29 -10.36 9.67
CA GLU A 54 -8.07 -10.98 8.60
C GLU A 54 -8.68 -9.95 7.65
N ALA A 55 -9.13 -8.82 8.19
CA ALA A 55 -9.66 -7.73 7.37
C ALA A 55 -8.58 -7.14 6.46
N ALA A 56 -7.37 -6.99 6.98
CA ALA A 56 -6.24 -6.49 6.18
C ALA A 56 -5.90 -7.47 5.05
N ARG A 57 -5.87 -8.75 5.33
CA ARG A 57 -5.62 -9.76 4.31
C ARG A 57 -6.72 -9.79 3.25
N ALA A 58 -7.97 -9.69 3.69
CA ALA A 58 -9.11 -9.65 2.78
C ALA A 58 -9.06 -8.44 1.85
N PHE A 59 -8.61 -7.29 2.37
CA PHE A 59 -8.41 -6.10 1.56
C PHE A 59 -7.41 -6.36 0.42
N HIS A 60 -6.27 -6.95 0.76
CA HIS A 60 -5.23 -7.22 -0.24
C HIS A 60 -5.72 -8.16 -1.34
N ASP A 61 -6.57 -9.12 -0.98
CA ASP A 61 -7.11 -10.09 -1.92
C ASP A 61 -8.42 -9.65 -2.58
N SER A 62 -8.93 -8.47 -2.23
CA SER A 62 -10.22 -7.99 -2.74
C SER A 62 -10.16 -7.68 -4.24
N PRO A 63 -11.31 -7.75 -4.93
CA PRO A 63 -11.36 -7.37 -6.35
C PRO A 63 -10.92 -5.93 -6.57
N GLU A 64 -11.28 -5.01 -5.66
CA GLU A 64 -10.92 -3.60 -5.76
C GLU A 64 -9.41 -3.40 -5.70
N TYR A 65 -8.73 -4.03 -4.75
CA TYR A 65 -7.29 -3.87 -4.65
C TYR A 65 -6.54 -4.68 -5.71
N ARG A 66 -7.11 -5.79 -6.13
CA ARG A 66 -6.54 -6.56 -7.25
C ARG A 66 -6.46 -5.71 -8.51
N ARG A 67 -7.50 -4.91 -8.77
CA ARG A 67 -7.49 -3.98 -9.89
C ARG A 67 -6.40 -2.93 -9.75
N ALA A 68 -6.19 -2.42 -8.53
CA ALA A 68 -5.10 -1.49 -8.26
C ALA A 68 -3.74 -2.13 -8.55
N ARG A 69 -3.54 -3.38 -8.12
CA ARG A 69 -2.28 -4.09 -8.38
C ARG A 69 -2.04 -4.28 -9.87
N GLU A 70 -3.07 -4.56 -10.64
CA GLU A 70 -2.94 -4.66 -12.09
C GLU A 70 -2.52 -3.33 -12.70
N ALA A 71 -3.10 -2.23 -12.22
CA ALA A 71 -2.77 -0.89 -12.72
C ALA A 71 -1.32 -0.52 -12.48
N ARG A 72 -0.69 -1.03 -11.42
CA ARG A 72 0.72 -0.73 -11.12
C ARG A 72 1.71 -1.74 -11.70
N ALA A 73 1.25 -2.78 -12.38
CA ALA A 73 2.12 -3.84 -12.88
C ALA A 73 3.22 -3.25 -13.78
N GLY A 74 4.48 -3.51 -13.42
CA GLY A 74 5.62 -2.96 -14.15
C GLY A 74 5.97 -1.51 -13.83
N ALA A 75 5.15 -0.80 -13.04
CA ALA A 75 5.36 0.62 -12.74
C ALA A 75 6.04 0.85 -11.40
N ALA A 76 6.07 -0.15 -10.51
CA ALA A 76 6.67 -0.01 -9.19
C ALA A 76 7.11 -1.36 -8.65
N ILE A 77 8.14 -1.33 -7.82
CA ILE A 77 8.58 -2.48 -7.04
C ILE A 77 8.09 -2.24 -5.63
N MET A 78 7.26 -3.16 -5.10
CA MET A 78 6.62 -2.98 -3.80
C MET A 78 6.92 -4.15 -2.87
N ARG A 79 7.01 -3.82 -1.59
CA ARG A 79 7.09 -4.80 -0.51
C ARG A 79 5.95 -4.51 0.46
N MET A 80 5.18 -5.52 0.81
CA MET A 80 4.06 -5.38 1.71
C MET A 80 4.13 -6.43 2.81
N VAL A 81 3.79 -6.01 4.02
CA VAL A 81 3.63 -6.93 5.14
C VAL A 81 2.32 -6.64 5.84
N CYS A 82 1.75 -7.67 6.45
CA CYS A 82 0.58 -7.55 7.29
C CYS A 82 0.99 -7.97 8.70
N VAL A 83 0.79 -7.09 9.68
CA VAL A 83 1.23 -7.32 11.04
C VAL A 83 0.03 -7.20 11.97
N GLU A 84 -0.13 -8.20 12.85
CA GLU A 84 -1.18 -8.13 13.87
C GLU A 84 -0.72 -7.20 14.98
N GLY A 85 -1.62 -6.28 15.35
CA GLY A 85 -1.34 -5.34 16.42
C GLY A 85 -1.66 -5.92 17.79
N ILE A 86 -1.38 -5.15 18.81
CA ILE A 86 -1.73 -5.50 20.18
C ILE A 86 -3.20 -5.12 20.44
#